data_f26ff2b34694a72bf55b36efa72326d7
#
_entry.id   f26ff2b34694a72bf55b36efa72326d7
#
_cell.length_a   1.000
_cell.length_b   1.000
_cell.length_c   1.000
_cell.angle_alpha   90.00
_cell.angle_beta   90.00
_cell.angle_gamma   90.00
#
_symmetry.space_group_name_H-M   'P 1'
#
loop_
_entity.id
_entity.type
_entity.pdbx_description
1 polymer ?
#
loop_
_entity_poly.entity_id
_entity_poly.type
_entity_poly.pdbx_seq_one_letter_code
_entity_poly.pdbx_strand_id
1 'polypeptide(L)'
;MISNVKKKPTPSSCDTFVAVGLPYRSNDQTIKTITVFGKNSDRPNDETHEVVYFPRQTNSNELLKCQYITIPQVPTTYSVVLSRPAWLWGCEMGANEWGLCAGNEAVWTREESKCDDGRNRLLGKFCCAHNYRG
;
A
#
# COMPACT_ATOMS: atom_id res chain seq x y z
N MET A 1 38.11 -12.70 22.36
CA MET A 1 37.61 -11.37 21.93
C MET A 1 36.73 -11.57 20.72
N ILE A 2 35.41 -11.50 20.89
CA ILE A 2 34.46 -11.63 19.79
C ILE A 2 34.36 -10.22 19.21
N SER A 3 34.84 -10.04 17.98
CA SER A 3 34.73 -8.78 17.25
C SER A 3 33.25 -8.44 17.04
N ASN A 4 32.85 -7.27 17.57
CA ASN A 4 31.57 -6.64 17.27
C ASN A 4 31.54 -6.32 15.76
N VAL A 5 31.07 -7.25 14.97
CA VAL A 5 30.69 -6.98 13.58
C VAL A 5 29.47 -6.07 13.65
N LYS A 6 29.67 -4.77 13.44
CA LYS A 6 28.56 -3.83 13.25
C LYS A 6 27.71 -4.37 12.09
N LYS A 7 26.52 -4.87 12.42
CA LYS A 7 25.52 -5.26 11.42
C LYS A 7 25.29 -4.05 10.52
N LYS A 8 25.62 -4.15 9.24
CA LYS A 8 25.27 -3.07 8.28
C LYS A 8 23.78 -2.81 8.42
N PRO A 9 23.34 -1.54 8.50
CA PRO A 9 21.92 -1.25 8.51
C PRO A 9 21.31 -1.86 7.24
N THR A 10 20.26 -2.64 7.43
CA THR A 10 19.47 -3.15 6.32
C THR A 10 18.88 -1.94 5.60
N PRO A 11 18.99 -1.81 4.26
CA PRO A 11 18.32 -0.75 3.54
C PRO A 11 16.83 -0.75 3.93
N SER A 12 16.30 0.40 4.30
CA SER A 12 14.90 0.59 4.66
C SER A 12 14.30 1.66 3.77
N SER A 13 14.41 1.48 2.47
CA SER A 13 13.81 2.35 1.48
C SER A 13 12.80 1.58 0.64
N CYS A 14 11.98 2.31 -0.07
CA CYS A 14 11.07 1.75 -1.05
C CYS A 14 11.30 2.49 -2.36
N ASP A 15 11.02 1.81 -3.47
CA ASP A 15 11.07 2.42 -4.79
C ASP A 15 9.72 2.22 -5.48
N THR A 16 9.22 3.26 -6.13
CA THR A 16 8.04 3.18 -7.00
C THR A 16 8.34 3.77 -8.36
N PHE A 17 7.66 3.24 -9.35
CA PHE A 17 7.64 3.85 -10.68
C PHE A 17 6.25 3.78 -11.29
N VAL A 18 5.99 4.67 -12.22
CA VAL A 18 4.83 4.64 -13.09
C VAL A 18 5.25 4.96 -14.52
N ALA A 19 4.79 4.15 -15.47
CA ALA A 19 4.93 4.42 -16.88
C ALA A 19 3.53 4.53 -17.50
N VAL A 20 3.23 5.68 -18.09
CA VAL A 20 1.90 6.01 -18.58
C VAL A 20 1.90 6.06 -20.10
N GLY A 21 0.82 5.55 -20.70
CA GLY A 21 0.63 5.66 -22.16
C GLY A 21 1.54 4.74 -22.98
N LEU A 22 2.02 3.63 -22.41
CA LEU A 22 2.80 2.65 -23.15
C LEU A 22 1.92 2.01 -24.24
N PRO A 23 2.27 2.14 -25.53
CA PRO A 23 1.50 1.51 -26.58
C PRO A 23 1.67 -0.01 -26.57
N TYR A 24 0.58 -0.73 -26.77
CA TYR A 24 0.64 -2.17 -27.03
C TYR A 24 -0.41 -2.55 -28.09
N ARG A 25 -0.14 -3.61 -28.81
CA ARG A 25 -1.06 -4.14 -29.83
C ARG A 25 -1.95 -5.18 -29.16
N SER A 26 -3.26 -4.95 -29.17
CA SER A 26 -4.24 -5.91 -28.67
C SER A 26 -4.50 -7.04 -29.67
N ASN A 27 -5.22 -8.09 -29.25
CA ASN A 27 -5.51 -9.25 -30.11
C ASN A 27 -6.30 -8.90 -31.38
N ASP A 28 -7.12 -7.84 -31.32
CA ASP A 28 -7.87 -7.31 -32.45
C ASP A 28 -7.05 -6.37 -33.37
N GLN A 29 -5.70 -6.33 -33.17
CA GLN A 29 -4.73 -5.50 -33.89
C GLN A 29 -4.89 -4.00 -33.65
N THR A 30 -5.74 -3.56 -32.73
CA THR A 30 -5.84 -2.14 -32.36
C THR A 30 -4.65 -1.76 -31.46
N ILE A 31 -4.18 -0.51 -31.59
CA ILE A 31 -3.19 0.05 -30.68
C ILE A 31 -3.94 0.64 -29.49
N LYS A 32 -3.65 0.12 -28.32
CA LYS A 32 -4.15 0.61 -27.02
C LYS A 32 -2.98 1.13 -26.21
N THR A 33 -3.28 1.86 -25.16
CA THR A 33 -2.28 2.31 -24.18
C THR A 33 -2.53 1.66 -22.84
N ILE A 34 -1.44 1.35 -22.15
CA ILE A 34 -1.49 0.84 -20.78
C ILE A 34 -0.70 1.77 -19.86
N THR A 35 -1.04 1.70 -18.59
CA THR A 35 -0.23 2.27 -17.51
C THR A 35 0.35 1.11 -16.71
N VAL A 36 1.63 1.19 -16.42
CA VAL A 36 2.33 0.23 -15.55
C VAL A 36 2.69 0.94 -14.26
N PHE A 37 2.28 0.39 -13.15
CA PHE A 37 2.67 0.82 -11.81
C PHE A 37 3.48 -0.31 -11.17
N GLY A 38 4.63 0.01 -10.63
CA GLY A 38 5.48 -0.95 -9.93
C GLY A 38 6.03 -0.36 -8.65
N LYS A 39 6.23 -1.23 -7.67
CA LYS A 39 6.79 -0.85 -6.37
C LYS A 39 7.65 -2.00 -5.82
N ASN A 40 8.81 -1.63 -5.28
CA ASN A 40 9.61 -2.48 -4.42
C ASN A 40 9.51 -1.97 -2.98
N SER A 41 9.16 -2.85 -2.04
CA SER A 41 9.13 -2.56 -0.62
C SER A 41 10.28 -3.28 0.07
N ASP A 42 11.22 -2.52 0.61
CA ASP A 42 12.30 -3.08 1.41
C ASP A 42 11.77 -3.44 2.80
N ARG A 43 11.66 -4.75 3.01
CA ARG A 43 11.13 -5.32 4.25
C ARG A 43 12.10 -6.36 4.83
N PRO A 44 12.00 -6.68 6.12
CA PRO A 44 12.74 -7.79 6.68
C PRO A 44 12.51 -9.07 5.89
N ASN A 45 13.58 -9.84 5.66
CA ASN A 45 13.55 -11.06 4.84
C ASN A 45 12.77 -12.22 5.49
N ASP A 46 12.44 -12.10 6.77
CA ASP A 46 11.64 -13.05 7.55
C ASP A 46 10.16 -12.62 7.69
N GLU A 47 9.77 -11.51 7.06
CA GLU A 47 8.39 -11.03 7.07
C GLU A 47 7.60 -11.60 5.90
N THR A 48 6.51 -12.29 6.21
CA THR A 48 5.61 -12.84 5.18
C THR A 48 4.85 -11.72 4.49
N HIS A 49 4.98 -11.66 3.17
CA HIS A 49 4.17 -10.83 2.29
C HIS A 49 3.14 -11.69 1.55
N GLU A 50 1.97 -11.11 1.34
CA GLU A 50 0.88 -11.76 0.62
C GLU A 50 0.25 -10.82 -0.40
N VAL A 51 -0.30 -11.40 -1.46
CA VAL A 51 -1.19 -10.71 -2.40
C VAL A 51 -2.60 -11.18 -2.13
N VAL A 52 -3.49 -10.25 -1.81
CA VAL A 52 -4.87 -10.55 -1.45
C VAL A 52 -5.84 -9.84 -2.37
N TYR A 53 -6.96 -10.50 -2.65
CA TYR A 53 -8.07 -9.93 -3.40
C TYR A 53 -9.28 -9.78 -2.47
N PHE A 54 -9.84 -8.59 -2.45
CA PHE A 54 -11.12 -8.32 -1.80
C PHE A 54 -12.15 -7.96 -2.86
N PRO A 55 -13.27 -8.69 -2.95
CA PRO A 55 -14.33 -8.34 -3.88
C PRO A 55 -15.05 -7.06 -3.45
N ARG A 56 -15.81 -6.46 -4.37
CA ARG A 56 -16.71 -5.36 -4.05
C ARG A 56 -17.69 -5.81 -2.96
N GLN A 57 -17.90 -4.96 -1.97
CA GLN A 57 -18.77 -5.27 -0.83
C GLN A 57 -19.66 -4.09 -0.48
N THR A 58 -20.89 -4.41 -0.05
CA THR A 58 -21.77 -3.48 0.65
C THR A 58 -21.61 -3.71 2.15
N ASN A 59 -21.34 -2.64 2.87
CA ASN A 59 -21.01 -2.67 4.29
C ASN A 59 -22.22 -2.25 5.11
N SER A 60 -22.57 -3.04 6.13
CA SER A 60 -23.64 -2.74 7.08
C SER A 60 -23.14 -2.09 8.37
N ASN A 61 -21.84 -2.13 8.62
CA ASN A 61 -21.22 -1.55 9.81
C ASN A 61 -20.94 -0.08 9.59
N GLU A 62 -21.24 0.75 10.58
CA GLU A 62 -20.93 2.19 10.54
C GLU A 62 -19.45 2.47 10.81
N LEU A 63 -18.75 1.55 11.48
CA LEU A 63 -17.36 1.70 11.89
C LEU A 63 -16.49 0.56 11.36
N LEU A 64 -15.28 0.91 10.99
CA LEU A 64 -14.22 0.00 10.59
C LEU A 64 -13.07 0.07 11.57
N LYS A 65 -12.75 -1.07 12.18
CA LYS A 65 -11.56 -1.21 13.02
C LYS A 65 -10.34 -1.47 12.13
N CYS A 66 -9.38 -0.57 12.18
CA CYS A 66 -8.07 -0.70 11.55
C CYS A 66 -7.04 -1.23 12.56
N GLN A 67 -5.74 -1.22 12.21
CA GLN A 67 -4.68 -1.71 13.09
C GLN A 67 -4.64 -0.99 14.45
N TYR A 68 -4.72 0.35 14.45
CA TYR A 68 -4.55 1.15 15.65
C TYR A 68 -5.71 2.14 15.91
N ILE A 69 -6.56 2.35 14.94
CA ILE A 69 -7.67 3.30 15.04
C ILE A 69 -8.94 2.69 14.47
N THR A 70 -10.06 3.29 14.82
CA THR A 70 -11.36 3.01 14.23
C THR A 70 -11.81 4.24 13.44
N ILE A 71 -12.34 4.01 12.25
CA ILE A 71 -12.80 5.08 11.34
C ILE A 71 -14.23 4.80 10.88
N PRO A 72 -14.95 5.81 10.38
CA PRO A 72 -16.22 5.59 9.71
C PRO A 72 -16.06 4.62 8.52
N GLN A 73 -16.98 3.69 8.40
CA GLN A 73 -17.03 2.78 7.26
C GLN A 73 -17.84 3.41 6.13
N VAL A 74 -17.38 3.20 4.89
CA VAL A 74 -18.16 3.59 3.71
C VAL A 74 -19.22 2.54 3.36
N PRO A 75 -20.36 2.95 2.80
CA PRO A 75 -21.45 2.01 2.47
C PRO A 75 -21.04 0.92 1.47
N THR A 76 -20.15 1.25 0.54
CA THR A 76 -19.68 0.33 -0.49
C THR A 76 -18.18 0.46 -0.68
N THR A 77 -17.49 -0.67 -0.81
CA THR A 77 -16.07 -0.74 -1.20
C THR A 77 -15.93 -1.40 -2.55
N TYR A 78 -15.01 -0.88 -3.36
CA TYR A 78 -14.66 -1.48 -4.66
C TYR A 78 -13.83 -2.75 -4.46
N SER A 79 -13.80 -3.59 -5.50
CA SER A 79 -12.86 -4.70 -5.50
C SER A 79 -11.43 -4.21 -5.64
N VAL A 80 -10.51 -4.85 -4.90
CA VAL A 80 -9.11 -4.46 -4.85
C VAL A 80 -8.19 -5.67 -4.82
N VAL A 81 -7.01 -5.52 -5.42
CA VAL A 81 -5.87 -6.41 -5.22
C VAL A 81 -4.81 -5.64 -4.44
N LEU A 82 -4.36 -6.19 -3.33
CA LEU A 82 -3.42 -5.56 -2.41
C LEU A 82 -2.20 -6.46 -2.18
N SER A 83 -1.01 -5.86 -2.15
CA SER A 83 0.20 -6.49 -1.63
C SER A 83 0.52 -5.91 -0.26
N ARG A 84 0.68 -6.78 0.75
CA ARG A 84 0.83 -6.37 2.14
C ARG A 84 1.65 -7.35 2.98
N PRO A 85 2.27 -6.91 4.07
CA PRO A 85 2.67 -7.80 5.14
C PRO A 85 1.44 -8.53 5.73
N ALA A 86 1.53 -9.83 5.98
CA ALA A 86 0.39 -10.65 6.39
C ALA A 86 -0.29 -10.17 7.67
N TRP A 87 0.46 -9.54 8.58
CA TRP A 87 -0.03 -9.02 9.87
C TRP A 87 -0.71 -7.65 9.76
N LEU A 88 -0.55 -6.94 8.63
CA LEU A 88 -0.95 -5.54 8.50
C LEU A 88 -2.39 -5.39 8.02
N TRP A 89 -3.16 -4.56 8.70
CA TRP A 89 -4.35 -3.97 8.12
C TRP A 89 -3.97 -2.81 7.21
N GLY A 90 -4.20 -2.94 5.91
CA GLY A 90 -3.77 -1.99 4.88
C GLY A 90 -2.92 -2.68 3.82
N CYS A 91 -2.12 -1.93 3.10
CA CYS A 91 -1.23 -2.47 2.08
C CYS A 91 0.03 -1.62 1.87
N GLU A 92 1.02 -2.20 1.21
CA GLU A 92 2.19 -1.51 0.70
C GLU A 92 1.91 -0.92 -0.68
N MET A 93 1.15 -1.64 -1.48
CA MET A 93 0.65 -1.23 -2.79
C MET A 93 -0.60 -2.00 -3.17
N GLY A 94 -1.34 -1.47 -4.11
CA GLY A 94 -2.50 -2.15 -4.67
C GLY A 94 -3.15 -1.40 -5.81
N ALA A 95 -4.19 -2.04 -6.36
CA ALA A 95 -5.01 -1.46 -7.41
C ALA A 95 -6.48 -1.82 -7.19
N ASN A 96 -7.38 -0.92 -7.57
CA ASN A 96 -8.81 -1.20 -7.57
C ASN A 96 -9.33 -1.52 -8.98
N GLU A 97 -10.58 -1.97 -9.05
CA GLU A 97 -11.27 -2.33 -10.32
C GLU A 97 -11.37 -1.18 -11.33
N TRP A 98 -11.16 0.06 -10.90
CA TRP A 98 -11.18 1.25 -11.76
C TRP A 98 -9.78 1.64 -12.25
N GLY A 99 -8.76 0.85 -11.93
CA GLY A 99 -7.38 1.14 -12.33
C GLY A 99 -6.67 2.18 -11.48
N LEU A 100 -7.26 2.61 -10.35
CA LEU A 100 -6.54 3.43 -9.38
C LEU A 100 -5.48 2.57 -8.71
N CYS A 101 -4.22 2.96 -8.86
CA CYS A 101 -3.08 2.36 -8.18
C CYS A 101 -2.57 3.28 -7.08
N ALA A 102 -2.12 2.72 -5.99
CA ALA A 102 -1.45 3.44 -4.92
C ALA A 102 -0.34 2.58 -4.31
N GLY A 103 0.69 3.24 -3.83
CA GLY A 103 1.78 2.66 -3.06
C GLY A 103 2.26 3.66 -2.02
N ASN A 104 2.81 3.16 -0.93
CA ASN A 104 3.44 4.00 0.09
C ASN A 104 4.96 3.99 -0.07
N GLU A 105 5.60 5.04 0.39
CA GLU A 105 7.05 5.15 0.50
C GLU A 105 7.44 5.48 1.93
N ALA A 106 8.53 4.87 2.40
CA ALA A 106 9.16 5.27 3.65
C ALA A 106 10.06 6.49 3.38
N VAL A 107 9.50 7.68 3.53
CA VAL A 107 10.23 8.93 3.35
C VAL A 107 10.54 9.53 4.71
N TRP A 108 11.82 9.74 4.98
CA TRP A 108 12.31 10.40 6.19
C TRP A 108 12.52 11.88 5.89
N THR A 109 11.67 12.74 6.45
CA THR A 109 11.77 14.19 6.30
C THR A 109 12.46 14.82 7.50
N ARG A 110 12.93 16.06 7.35
CA ARG A 110 13.49 16.85 8.47
C ARG A 110 12.42 17.25 9.48
N GLU A 111 11.17 17.30 9.07
CA GLU A 111 10.04 17.55 9.94
C GLU A 111 9.56 16.22 10.53
N GLU A 112 10.16 15.84 11.64
CA GLU A 112 9.62 14.73 12.42
C GLU A 112 8.30 15.17 13.05
N SER A 113 7.25 14.47 12.72
CA SER A 113 6.00 14.64 13.44
C SER A 113 6.20 14.13 14.87
N LYS A 114 6.28 15.04 15.85
CA LYS A 114 6.28 14.67 17.25
C LYS A 114 5.04 13.84 17.54
N CYS A 115 5.24 12.57 17.86
CA CYS A 115 4.15 11.60 18.07
C CYS A 115 3.35 11.84 19.36
N ASP A 116 3.65 12.88 20.13
CA ASP A 116 3.23 13.04 21.54
C ASP A 116 2.08 14.04 21.74
N ASP A 117 1.36 14.37 20.66
CA ASP A 117 0.26 15.37 20.74
C ASP A 117 -1.12 14.75 21.02
N GLY A 118 -1.18 13.46 21.35
CA GLY A 118 -2.44 12.75 21.67
C GLY A 118 -3.41 12.59 20.49
N ARG A 119 -3.03 13.00 19.27
CA ARG A 119 -3.88 12.85 18.09
C ARG A 119 -3.78 11.46 17.50
N ASN A 120 -4.91 10.88 17.10
CA ASN A 120 -4.95 9.65 16.32
C ASN A 120 -4.32 9.89 14.95
N ARG A 121 -3.33 9.06 14.59
CA ARG A 121 -2.63 9.17 13.31
C ARG A 121 -2.82 7.91 12.49
N LEU A 122 -2.95 8.10 11.19
CA LEU A 122 -2.96 7.02 10.23
C LEU A 122 -1.51 6.60 9.91
N LEU A 123 -1.26 5.31 9.86
CA LEU A 123 -0.04 4.82 9.24
C LEU A 123 -0.04 5.14 7.74
N GLY A 124 1.13 5.40 7.14
CA GLY A 124 1.24 5.60 5.69
C GLY A 124 0.61 4.46 4.87
N LYS A 125 0.71 3.24 5.35
CA LYS A 125 0.08 2.04 4.77
C LYS A 125 -1.45 2.03 4.82
N PHE A 126 -2.04 2.80 5.71
CA PHE A 126 -3.47 3.02 5.78
C PHE A 126 -3.97 3.86 4.61
N CYS A 127 -3.22 4.87 4.19
CA CYS A 127 -3.58 5.72 3.06
C CYS A 127 -3.79 4.91 1.78
N CYS A 128 -2.96 3.90 1.54
CA CYS A 128 -3.15 2.99 0.42
C CYS A 128 -4.48 2.26 0.50
N ALA A 129 -4.83 1.69 1.66
CA ALA A 129 -6.09 0.98 1.83
C ALA A 129 -7.31 1.90 1.74
N HIS A 130 -7.21 3.14 2.22
CA HIS A 130 -8.32 4.10 2.19
C HIS A 130 -8.61 4.62 0.79
N ASN A 131 -7.59 4.85 -0.03
CA ASN A 131 -7.77 5.32 -1.41
C ASN A 131 -8.48 4.31 -2.33
N TYR A 132 -8.63 3.05 -1.89
CA TYR A 132 -9.38 2.02 -2.61
C TYR A 132 -10.86 1.94 -2.22
N ARG A 133 -11.31 2.81 -1.33
CA ARG A 133 -12.72 2.90 -0.95
C ARG A 133 -13.41 3.91 -1.85
N GLY A 134 -14.56 3.50 -2.36
CA GLY A 134 -15.41 4.34 -3.20
C GLY A 134 -16.05 5.50 -2.46
#